data_8801aeae07503e3cffc3c471ff60e7d5
#
_entry.id   8801aeae07503e3cffc3c471ff60e7d5
#
_cell.length_a   1.000
_cell.length_b   1.000
_cell.length_c   1.000
_cell.angle_alpha   90.00
_cell.angle_beta   90.00
_cell.angle_gamma   90.00
#
_symmetry.space_group_name_H-M   'P 1'
#
loop_
_entity.id
_entity.type
_entity.pdbx_description
1 polymer ?
#
loop_
_entity_poly.entity_id
_entity_poly.type
_entity_poly.pdbx_seq_one_letter_code
_entity_poly.pdbx_strand_id
1 'polypeptide(L)'
;MSMDSERPNVLITNGRLILEQDVVHAAIAINSGVIERIIEDQDAVDEWLHQHPEAEIIDVHNQLVMPGMIDIHCDAIEKEVEPRPNTIFPLQMALMEFERKLPLYGITTMYHSLSLGVGLSVRGEHLLTQMVETITEYRKQRSMVRNRIHLRYEVSYLSGLPIVDKYLKERTIDLLSFMDHSPGQGQYRAPGSFERYVMKNQGVDVNEVQEIIADLMDRREQIDWGQLKQLAYLARQQGIIIASHDDDTTEQVDTSISRGAAISEFPINMKTAKYATEKGMQVCVGAPNIVRGGSHDKNLRAADAISEQAAQIICSDYHPSSMLAAVFKLADEQTVNDLPAAVRMVTLNPAIAMQVDHEIGSIAPGKYADLIVVDQYEGIPWISTTIVDGTIVYSAAPRKVWNP
;
A
#
# COMPACT_ATOMS: atom_id res chain seq x y z
N MET A 1 -12.60 7.68 -31.25
CA MET A 1 -11.47 7.09 -31.97
C MET A 1 -10.69 6.32 -30.92
N SER A 2 -10.87 4.99 -30.87
CA SER A 2 -10.08 4.09 -30.03
C SER A 2 -8.69 4.04 -30.65
N MET A 3 -7.73 4.68 -30.02
CA MET A 3 -6.33 4.39 -30.29
C MET A 3 -5.98 3.12 -29.48
N ASP A 4 -6.39 1.96 -29.97
CA ASP A 4 -5.67 0.72 -29.69
C ASP A 4 -4.35 0.79 -30.49
N SER A 5 -3.41 1.62 -30.03
CA SER A 5 -2.03 1.42 -30.42
C SER A 5 -1.59 0.15 -29.71
N GLU A 6 -1.31 -0.90 -30.48
CA GLU A 6 -0.65 -2.11 -29.96
C GLU A 6 0.53 -1.64 -29.10
N ARG A 7 0.56 -2.05 -27.84
CA ARG A 7 1.68 -1.74 -26.96
C ARG A 7 2.93 -2.39 -27.56
N PRO A 8 4.06 -1.67 -27.63
CA PRO A 8 5.27 -2.23 -28.21
C PRO A 8 5.74 -3.49 -27.44
N ASN A 9 6.34 -4.41 -28.15
CA ASN A 9 7.11 -5.46 -27.51
C ASN A 9 8.34 -4.83 -26.85
N VAL A 10 8.69 -5.28 -25.66
CA VAL A 10 9.82 -4.76 -24.88
C VAL A 10 10.70 -5.92 -24.45
N LEU A 11 12.03 -5.75 -24.56
CA LEU A 11 13.00 -6.67 -23.99
C LEU A 11 13.86 -5.95 -22.97
N ILE A 12 13.75 -6.35 -21.72
CA ILE A 12 14.65 -5.90 -20.65
C ILE A 12 15.85 -6.84 -20.62
N THR A 13 17.06 -6.32 -20.81
CA THR A 13 18.31 -7.10 -20.88
C THR A 13 19.26 -6.76 -19.76
N ASN A 14 20.22 -7.66 -19.52
CA ASN A 14 21.29 -7.48 -18.53
C ASN A 14 20.78 -7.21 -17.11
N GLY A 15 19.64 -7.81 -16.71
CA GLY A 15 19.05 -7.65 -15.40
C GLY A 15 19.47 -8.73 -14.39
N ARG A 16 19.61 -8.35 -13.13
CA ARG A 16 19.57 -9.27 -11.98
C ARG A 16 18.15 -9.30 -11.47
N LEU A 17 17.38 -10.30 -11.92
CA LEU A 17 15.96 -10.41 -11.63
C LEU A 17 15.74 -10.98 -10.24
N ILE A 18 14.99 -10.29 -9.39
CA ILE A 18 14.57 -10.81 -8.09
C ILE A 18 13.26 -11.58 -8.32
N LEU A 19 13.37 -12.88 -8.40
CA LEU A 19 12.25 -13.81 -8.49
C LEU A 19 11.70 -14.13 -7.09
N GLU A 20 10.73 -15.03 -7.00
CA GLU A 20 10.09 -15.34 -5.71
C GLU A 20 11.07 -15.94 -4.68
N GLN A 21 12.07 -16.70 -5.10
CA GLN A 21 13.00 -17.41 -4.20
C GLN A 21 14.47 -17.08 -4.46
N ASP A 22 14.81 -16.65 -5.68
CA ASP A 22 16.18 -16.50 -6.14
C ASP A 22 16.42 -15.16 -6.83
N VAL A 23 17.69 -14.81 -7.00
CA VAL A 23 18.14 -13.72 -7.88
C VAL A 23 18.89 -14.33 -9.05
N VAL A 24 18.38 -14.14 -10.27
CA VAL A 24 18.95 -14.72 -11.50
C VAL A 24 19.38 -13.64 -12.47
N HIS A 25 20.41 -13.94 -13.29
CA HIS A 25 20.78 -13.10 -14.43
C HIS A 25 19.96 -13.53 -15.64
N ALA A 26 19.06 -12.70 -16.10
CA ALA A 26 18.20 -13.02 -17.23
C ALA A 26 17.66 -11.76 -17.92
N ALA A 27 17.09 -11.96 -19.12
CA ALA A 27 16.26 -10.98 -19.80
C ALA A 27 14.77 -11.25 -19.53
N ILE A 28 13.94 -10.22 -19.68
CA ILE A 28 12.48 -10.31 -19.61
C ILE A 28 11.91 -9.89 -20.96
N ALA A 29 11.24 -10.82 -21.64
CA ALA A 29 10.49 -10.53 -22.84
C ALA A 29 9.05 -10.16 -22.47
N ILE A 30 8.58 -9.01 -22.95
CA ILE A 30 7.26 -8.43 -22.67
C ILE A 30 6.54 -8.26 -23.99
N ASN A 31 5.32 -8.79 -24.05
CA ASN A 31 4.44 -8.66 -25.19
C ASN A 31 3.12 -8.01 -24.73
N SER A 32 2.76 -6.89 -25.36
CA SER A 32 1.50 -6.19 -25.07
C SER A 32 1.29 -5.85 -23.57
N GLY A 33 2.38 -5.57 -22.85
CA GLY A 33 2.37 -5.23 -21.44
C GLY A 33 2.37 -6.42 -20.47
N VAL A 34 2.43 -7.65 -20.98
CA VAL A 34 2.46 -8.90 -20.21
C VAL A 34 3.83 -9.56 -20.34
N ILE A 35 4.36 -10.09 -19.25
CA ILE A 35 5.59 -10.89 -19.27
C ILE A 35 5.32 -12.17 -20.07
N GLU A 36 5.97 -12.29 -21.22
CA GLU A 36 5.86 -13.48 -22.07
C GLU A 36 6.75 -14.60 -21.54
N ARG A 37 8.01 -14.29 -21.27
CA ARG A 37 8.99 -15.25 -20.74
C ARG A 37 10.20 -14.57 -20.08
N ILE A 38 10.90 -15.33 -19.25
CA ILE A 38 12.20 -15.01 -18.69
C ILE A 38 13.24 -15.80 -19.48
N ILE A 39 14.33 -15.17 -19.93
CA ILE A 39 15.32 -15.75 -20.84
C ILE A 39 16.70 -15.63 -20.20
N GLU A 40 17.29 -16.77 -19.84
CA GLU A 40 18.64 -16.83 -19.25
C GLU A 40 19.74 -17.03 -20.31
N ASP A 41 19.37 -17.59 -21.47
CA ASP A 41 20.30 -17.92 -22.55
C ASP A 41 20.34 -16.82 -23.61
N GLN A 42 21.55 -16.39 -24.00
CA GLN A 42 21.79 -15.33 -24.99
C GLN A 42 21.28 -15.72 -26.39
N ASP A 43 21.45 -16.98 -26.78
CA ASP A 43 20.97 -17.42 -28.10
C ASP A 43 19.44 -17.32 -28.19
N ALA A 44 18.74 -17.60 -27.10
CA ALA A 44 17.29 -17.44 -27.00
C ALA A 44 16.85 -15.96 -26.97
N VAL A 45 17.66 -15.05 -26.43
CA VAL A 45 17.47 -13.60 -26.54
C VAL A 45 17.55 -13.15 -28.00
N ASP A 46 18.59 -13.59 -28.71
CA ASP A 46 18.81 -13.24 -30.12
C ASP A 46 17.70 -13.80 -31.03
N GLU A 47 17.23 -15.03 -30.73
CA GLU A 47 16.09 -15.64 -31.43
C GLU A 47 14.79 -14.82 -31.20
N TRP A 48 14.52 -14.40 -29.96
CA TRP A 48 13.34 -13.59 -29.66
C TRP A 48 13.40 -12.24 -30.37
N LEU A 49 14.54 -11.56 -30.38
CA LEU A 49 14.73 -10.29 -31.12
C LEU A 49 14.55 -10.47 -32.62
N HIS A 50 14.98 -11.60 -33.19
CA HIS A 50 14.74 -11.91 -34.60
C HIS A 50 13.25 -12.05 -34.93
N GLN A 51 12.46 -12.56 -33.98
CA GLN A 51 11.01 -12.67 -34.12
C GLN A 51 10.29 -11.33 -33.89
N HIS A 52 10.91 -10.39 -33.15
CA HIS A 52 10.33 -9.11 -32.74
C HIS A 52 11.30 -7.94 -33.09
N PRO A 53 11.54 -7.67 -34.37
CA PRO A 53 12.54 -6.69 -34.81
C PRO A 53 12.22 -5.24 -34.41
N GLU A 54 10.96 -4.94 -34.11
CA GLU A 54 10.48 -3.60 -33.65
C GLU A 54 10.42 -3.51 -32.10
N ALA A 55 10.95 -4.50 -31.38
CA ALA A 55 10.91 -4.47 -29.91
C ALA A 55 11.81 -3.37 -29.36
N GLU A 56 11.33 -2.65 -28.36
CA GLU A 56 12.14 -1.72 -27.57
C GLU A 56 13.09 -2.49 -26.66
N ILE A 57 14.38 -2.20 -26.69
CA ILE A 57 15.39 -2.83 -25.83
C ILE A 57 15.74 -1.89 -24.70
N ILE A 58 15.57 -2.37 -23.46
CA ILE A 58 15.92 -1.66 -22.23
C ILE A 58 17.09 -2.39 -21.59
N ASP A 59 18.32 -1.86 -21.74
CA ASP A 59 19.50 -2.39 -21.04
C ASP A 59 19.55 -1.81 -19.62
N VAL A 60 19.41 -2.67 -18.63
CA VAL A 60 19.44 -2.25 -17.21
C VAL A 60 20.83 -2.35 -16.57
N HIS A 61 21.89 -2.58 -17.37
CA HIS A 61 23.29 -2.47 -16.94
C HIS A 61 23.63 -3.22 -15.66
N ASN A 62 23.17 -4.47 -15.53
CA ASN A 62 23.37 -5.32 -14.36
C ASN A 62 22.72 -4.81 -13.06
N GLN A 63 21.77 -3.87 -13.16
CA GLN A 63 20.97 -3.43 -12.00
C GLN A 63 19.99 -4.53 -11.55
N LEU A 64 19.47 -4.38 -10.33
CA LEU A 64 18.42 -5.24 -9.83
C LEU A 64 17.10 -4.90 -10.53
N VAL A 65 16.37 -5.93 -10.94
CA VAL A 65 14.99 -5.79 -11.42
C VAL A 65 14.08 -6.57 -10.50
N MET A 66 13.07 -5.91 -9.95
CA MET A 66 12.10 -6.55 -9.06
C MET A 66 10.68 -6.21 -9.49
N PRO A 67 9.66 -6.96 -9.02
CA PRO A 67 8.27 -6.60 -9.26
C PRO A 67 7.98 -5.20 -8.71
N GLY A 68 7.07 -4.47 -9.34
CA GLY A 68 6.58 -3.21 -8.83
C GLY A 68 5.94 -3.37 -7.45
N MET A 69 6.17 -2.42 -6.55
CA MET A 69 5.65 -2.48 -5.20
C MET A 69 4.15 -2.19 -5.16
N ILE A 70 3.45 -2.92 -4.29
CA ILE A 70 2.02 -2.81 -4.03
C ILE A 70 1.84 -2.28 -2.62
N ASP A 71 1.31 -1.08 -2.50
CA ASP A 71 1.07 -0.42 -1.22
C ASP A 71 -0.42 -0.46 -0.87
N ILE A 72 -0.78 -1.25 0.13
CA ILE A 72 -2.17 -1.47 0.51
C ILE A 72 -2.68 -0.50 1.58
N HIS A 73 -1.77 0.29 2.20
CA HIS A 73 -2.15 1.26 3.22
C HIS A 73 -1.26 2.49 3.19
N CYS A 74 -1.80 3.60 2.67
CA CYS A 74 -1.11 4.90 2.65
C CYS A 74 -2.10 6.05 2.71
N ASP A 75 -1.99 6.92 3.72
CA ASP A 75 -2.79 8.14 3.85
C ASP A 75 -2.07 9.42 3.43
N ALA A 76 -0.89 9.30 2.83
CA ALA A 76 -0.07 10.45 2.43
C ALA A 76 -0.77 11.40 1.44
N ILE A 77 -1.75 10.93 0.68
CA ILE A 77 -2.57 11.76 -0.21
C ILE A 77 -3.32 12.85 0.58
N GLU A 78 -3.68 12.60 1.85
CA GLU A 78 -4.33 13.60 2.70
C GLU A 78 -3.45 14.85 2.84
N LYS A 79 -2.12 14.70 2.85
CA LYS A 79 -1.17 15.81 2.95
C LYS A 79 -0.97 16.59 1.64
N GLU A 80 -1.27 15.97 0.50
CA GLU A 80 -1.30 16.70 -0.77
C GLU A 80 -2.60 17.51 -0.90
N VAL A 81 -3.69 16.98 -0.36
CA VAL A 81 -4.99 17.66 -0.34
C VAL A 81 -5.02 18.77 0.69
N GLU A 82 -4.56 18.49 1.91
CA GLU A 82 -4.53 19.45 3.03
C GLU A 82 -3.12 19.52 3.64
N PRO A 83 -2.16 20.21 2.97
CA PRO A 83 -0.78 20.30 3.46
C PRO A 83 -0.65 21.11 4.76
N ARG A 84 -1.64 21.95 5.05
CA ARG A 84 -1.79 22.71 6.31
C ARG A 84 -3.26 22.70 6.73
N PRO A 85 -3.56 22.76 8.03
CA PRO A 85 -4.94 22.82 8.53
C PRO A 85 -5.77 23.87 7.80
N ASN A 86 -6.97 23.50 7.37
CA ASN A 86 -7.93 24.35 6.65
C ASN A 86 -7.42 24.94 5.31
N THR A 87 -6.40 24.32 4.70
CA THR A 87 -5.84 24.76 3.42
C THR A 87 -5.99 23.62 2.40
N ILE A 88 -7.15 23.60 1.72
CA ILE A 88 -7.50 22.54 0.77
C ILE A 88 -7.07 22.95 -0.63
N PHE A 89 -6.30 22.08 -1.27
CA PHE A 89 -5.92 22.21 -2.69
C PHE A 89 -6.94 21.53 -3.61
N PRO A 90 -7.00 21.91 -4.90
CA PRO A 90 -7.86 21.20 -5.86
C PRO A 90 -7.53 19.70 -5.90
N LEU A 91 -8.54 18.85 -5.67
CA LEU A 91 -8.36 17.40 -5.48
C LEU A 91 -7.68 16.72 -6.66
N GLN A 92 -8.06 17.08 -7.89
CA GLN A 92 -7.44 16.54 -9.09
C GLN A 92 -5.96 16.90 -9.18
N MET A 93 -5.58 18.13 -8.82
CA MET A 93 -4.17 18.55 -8.76
C MET A 93 -3.42 17.76 -7.70
N ALA A 94 -3.97 17.64 -6.50
CA ALA A 94 -3.36 16.91 -5.40
C ALA A 94 -3.16 15.43 -5.75
N LEU A 95 -4.17 14.77 -6.36
CA LEU A 95 -4.07 13.40 -6.83
C LEU A 95 -2.97 13.23 -7.88
N MET A 96 -2.93 14.10 -8.89
CA MET A 96 -1.92 14.04 -9.95
C MET A 96 -0.51 14.24 -9.41
N GLU A 97 -0.30 15.19 -8.49
CA GLU A 97 1.01 15.44 -7.88
C GLU A 97 1.43 14.29 -6.95
N PHE A 98 0.48 13.68 -6.23
CA PHE A 98 0.77 12.51 -5.44
C PHE A 98 1.14 11.31 -6.31
N GLU A 99 0.33 11.02 -7.33
CA GLU A 99 0.57 9.90 -8.24
C GLU A 99 1.95 10.00 -8.92
N ARG A 100 2.38 11.21 -9.37
CA ARG A 100 3.70 11.39 -10.00
C ARG A 100 4.87 10.97 -9.11
N LYS A 101 4.69 10.98 -7.80
CA LYS A 101 5.71 10.54 -6.83
C LYS A 101 5.75 9.02 -6.67
N LEU A 102 4.66 8.31 -6.94
CA LEU A 102 4.58 6.87 -6.70
C LEU A 102 5.57 6.06 -7.56
N PRO A 103 5.67 6.26 -8.88
CA PRO A 103 6.69 5.60 -9.70
C PRO A 103 8.12 5.93 -9.27
N LEU A 104 8.38 7.17 -8.84
CA LEU A 104 9.67 7.57 -8.28
C LEU A 104 10.06 6.71 -7.07
N TYR A 105 9.09 6.27 -6.29
CA TYR A 105 9.29 5.39 -5.13
C TYR A 105 9.20 3.90 -5.48
N GLY A 106 8.90 3.54 -6.75
CA GLY A 106 8.76 2.18 -7.23
C GLY A 106 7.41 1.54 -6.92
N ILE A 107 6.41 2.33 -6.55
CA ILE A 107 5.05 1.87 -6.28
C ILE A 107 4.27 1.86 -7.59
N THR A 108 3.84 0.68 -8.03
CA THR A 108 3.04 0.48 -9.26
C THR A 108 1.56 0.28 -8.99
N THR A 109 1.21 -0.09 -7.75
CA THR A 109 -0.18 -0.21 -7.30
C THR A 109 -0.32 0.46 -5.93
N MET A 110 -1.24 1.43 -5.83
CA MET A 110 -1.49 2.19 -4.61
C MET A 110 -2.95 2.05 -4.19
N TYR A 111 -3.19 1.60 -2.97
CA TYR A 111 -4.49 1.66 -2.30
C TYR A 111 -4.52 2.93 -1.43
N HIS A 112 -5.09 3.99 -1.97
CA HIS A 112 -5.22 5.27 -1.26
C HIS A 112 -6.11 5.11 -0.04
N SER A 113 -5.54 5.23 1.15
CA SER A 113 -6.25 5.12 2.42
C SER A 113 -7.02 6.42 2.70
N LEU A 114 -8.32 6.35 2.54
CA LEU A 114 -9.24 7.46 2.74
C LEU A 114 -10.07 7.21 3.98
N SER A 115 -9.97 8.09 4.98
CA SER A 115 -10.66 7.91 6.26
C SER A 115 -12.04 8.54 6.22
N LEU A 116 -13.05 7.76 6.62
CA LEU A 116 -14.42 8.24 6.85
C LEU A 116 -14.71 8.27 8.35
N GLY A 117 -14.74 9.44 8.91
CA GLY A 117 -14.94 9.65 10.34
C GLY A 117 -15.52 11.01 10.66
N VAL A 118 -15.49 11.36 11.94
CA VAL A 118 -15.94 12.66 12.43
C VAL A 118 -14.84 13.69 12.19
N GLY A 119 -15.15 14.74 11.44
CA GLY A 119 -14.20 15.84 11.20
C GLY A 119 -14.67 16.81 10.12
N LEU A 120 -14.07 17.99 10.11
CA LEU A 120 -14.30 19.02 9.08
C LEU A 120 -13.22 19.05 7.99
N SER A 121 -12.18 18.21 8.13
CA SER A 121 -11.04 18.13 7.20
C SER A 121 -11.25 17.02 6.16
N VAL A 122 -10.17 16.56 5.54
CA VAL A 122 -10.13 15.47 4.52
C VAL A 122 -10.83 14.17 4.98
N ARG A 123 -11.05 13.97 6.28
CA ARG A 123 -11.72 12.80 6.86
C ARG A 123 -13.24 12.99 7.01
N GLY A 124 -13.74 14.17 6.70
CA GLY A 124 -15.18 14.46 6.67
C GLY A 124 -15.84 13.91 5.41
N GLU A 125 -17.12 13.58 5.52
CA GLU A 125 -17.95 12.97 4.47
C GLU A 125 -17.85 13.67 3.11
N HIS A 126 -17.99 15.00 3.11
CA HIS A 126 -18.04 15.77 1.87
C HIS A 126 -16.73 15.66 1.07
N LEU A 127 -15.60 15.86 1.72
CA LEU A 127 -14.31 15.84 1.04
C LEU A 127 -13.87 14.41 0.66
N LEU A 128 -14.16 13.43 1.55
CA LEU A 128 -13.99 12.02 1.25
C LEU A 128 -14.74 11.63 -0.03
N THR A 129 -16.01 11.97 -0.14
CA THR A 129 -16.84 11.63 -1.32
C THR A 129 -16.23 12.21 -2.59
N GLN A 130 -15.79 13.47 -2.55
CA GLN A 130 -15.13 14.12 -3.69
C GLN A 130 -13.80 13.43 -4.03
N MET A 131 -13.01 12.99 -3.04
CA MET A 131 -11.75 12.26 -3.28
C MET A 131 -12.04 10.91 -3.94
N VAL A 132 -13.02 10.15 -3.45
CA VAL A 132 -13.43 8.87 -4.04
C VAL A 132 -13.89 9.06 -5.49
N GLU A 133 -14.70 10.06 -5.77
CA GLU A 133 -15.14 10.39 -7.13
C GLU A 133 -13.95 10.78 -8.02
N THR A 134 -13.07 11.65 -7.52
CA THR A 134 -11.87 12.10 -8.26
C THR A 134 -10.97 10.92 -8.63
N ILE A 135 -10.65 10.03 -7.70
CA ILE A 135 -9.82 8.85 -7.97
C ILE A 135 -10.53 7.92 -8.96
N THR A 136 -11.86 7.71 -8.78
CA THR A 136 -12.65 6.82 -9.63
C THR A 136 -12.70 7.30 -11.08
N GLU A 137 -12.83 8.60 -11.31
CA GLU A 137 -12.81 9.17 -12.65
C GLU A 137 -11.39 9.20 -13.25
N TYR A 138 -10.41 9.57 -12.45
CA TYR A 138 -9.02 9.66 -12.87
C TYR A 138 -8.46 8.32 -13.34
N ARG A 139 -8.70 7.24 -12.60
CA ARG A 139 -8.21 5.89 -12.94
C ARG A 139 -8.77 5.32 -14.23
N LYS A 140 -9.89 5.88 -14.76
CA LYS A 140 -10.48 5.48 -16.04
C LYS A 140 -9.89 6.21 -17.24
N GLN A 141 -9.31 7.37 -17.02
CA GLN A 141 -8.91 8.28 -18.10
C GLN A 141 -7.40 8.31 -18.30
N ARG A 142 -6.66 8.41 -17.22
CA ARG A 142 -5.20 8.55 -17.22
C ARG A 142 -4.64 8.14 -15.87
N SER A 143 -3.71 7.19 -15.89
CA SER A 143 -2.98 6.79 -14.68
C SER A 143 -1.55 6.41 -15.02
N MET A 144 -0.62 6.74 -14.13
CA MET A 144 0.76 6.25 -14.17
C MET A 144 0.90 4.93 -13.41
N VAL A 145 0.07 4.72 -12.39
CA VAL A 145 0.04 3.52 -11.56
C VAL A 145 -1.40 3.02 -11.39
N ARG A 146 -1.59 1.83 -10.83
CA ARG A 146 -2.94 1.33 -10.50
C ARG A 146 -3.44 2.01 -9.24
N ASN A 147 -4.32 3.00 -9.40
CA ASN A 147 -4.96 3.71 -8.29
C ASN A 147 -6.17 2.91 -7.80
N ARG A 148 -6.13 2.44 -6.56
CA ARG A 148 -7.15 1.72 -5.83
C ARG A 148 -7.62 2.53 -4.63
N ILE A 149 -8.78 2.21 -4.09
CA ILE A 149 -9.36 2.93 -2.94
C ILE A 149 -9.45 1.99 -1.75
N HIS A 150 -8.76 2.35 -0.68
CA HIS A 150 -8.89 1.75 0.63
C HIS A 150 -9.74 2.66 1.51
N LEU A 151 -10.99 2.27 1.77
CA LEU A 151 -11.87 3.02 2.66
C LEU A 151 -11.62 2.61 4.11
N ARG A 152 -11.20 3.56 4.94
CA ARG A 152 -11.00 3.40 6.37
C ARG A 152 -12.21 3.97 7.11
N TYR A 153 -13.10 3.09 7.56
CA TYR A 153 -14.36 3.51 8.18
C TYR A 153 -14.24 3.49 9.71
N GLU A 154 -14.43 4.67 10.32
CA GLU A 154 -14.52 4.83 11.77
C GLU A 154 -15.89 4.36 12.26
N VAL A 155 -15.93 3.25 13.02
CA VAL A 155 -17.20 2.59 13.40
C VAL A 155 -18.11 3.44 14.28
N SER A 156 -17.55 4.43 14.99
CA SER A 156 -18.30 5.41 15.78
C SER A 156 -18.97 6.50 14.93
N TYR A 157 -18.66 6.60 13.63
CA TYR A 157 -19.29 7.54 12.71
C TYR A 157 -20.56 6.95 12.09
N LEU A 158 -21.66 6.93 12.86
CA LEU A 158 -22.91 6.24 12.50
C LEU A 158 -23.55 6.75 11.21
N SER A 159 -23.47 8.07 10.93
CA SER A 159 -23.99 8.67 9.70
C SER A 159 -23.21 8.25 8.45
N GLY A 160 -22.02 7.65 8.57
CA GLY A 160 -21.25 7.11 7.48
C GLY A 160 -21.74 5.77 6.93
N LEU A 161 -22.57 5.04 7.66
CA LEU A 161 -23.07 3.71 7.25
C LEU A 161 -23.70 3.68 5.85
N PRO A 162 -24.59 4.64 5.45
CA PRO A 162 -25.17 4.66 4.12
C PRO A 162 -24.13 4.89 3.01
N ILE A 163 -23.05 5.61 3.30
CA ILE A 163 -21.97 5.90 2.36
C ILE A 163 -21.17 4.62 2.09
N VAL A 164 -20.79 3.91 3.17
CA VAL A 164 -20.09 2.62 3.06
C VAL A 164 -20.95 1.62 2.28
N ASP A 165 -22.24 1.49 2.62
CA ASP A 165 -23.19 0.62 1.91
C ASP A 165 -23.26 0.94 0.42
N LYS A 166 -23.35 2.24 0.06
CA LYS A 166 -23.34 2.70 -1.33
C LYS A 166 -22.06 2.25 -2.05
N TYR A 167 -20.89 2.55 -1.48
CA TYR A 167 -19.61 2.23 -2.13
C TYR A 167 -19.38 0.73 -2.27
N LEU A 168 -19.85 -0.08 -1.33
CA LEU A 168 -19.83 -1.54 -1.44
C LEU A 168 -20.71 -2.05 -2.58
N LYS A 169 -21.95 -1.55 -2.69
CA LYS A 169 -22.89 -1.92 -3.76
C LYS A 169 -22.40 -1.53 -5.14
N GLU A 170 -21.80 -0.34 -5.25
CA GLU A 170 -21.27 0.19 -6.50
C GLU A 170 -19.87 -0.35 -6.83
N ARG A 171 -19.24 -1.14 -5.95
CA ARG A 171 -17.84 -1.62 -6.08
C ARG A 171 -16.86 -0.48 -6.35
N THR A 172 -17.07 0.65 -5.69
CA THR A 172 -16.25 1.84 -5.86
C THR A 172 -14.92 1.72 -5.11
N ILE A 173 -14.93 1.01 -3.96
CA ILE A 173 -13.77 0.78 -3.11
C ILE A 173 -13.21 -0.63 -3.34
N ASP A 174 -11.92 -0.78 -3.11
CA ASP A 174 -11.16 -2.02 -3.36
C ASP A 174 -10.76 -2.73 -2.05
N LEU A 175 -10.67 -2.00 -0.93
CA LEU A 175 -10.35 -2.50 0.41
C LEU A 175 -11.18 -1.72 1.44
N LEU A 176 -11.66 -2.39 2.48
CA LEU A 176 -12.41 -1.79 3.59
C LEU A 176 -11.76 -2.11 4.93
N SER A 177 -11.40 -1.10 5.72
CA SER A 177 -11.00 -1.27 7.12
C SER A 177 -12.06 -0.74 8.07
N PHE A 178 -12.33 -1.50 9.14
CA PHE A 178 -13.09 -1.02 10.29
C PHE A 178 -12.11 -0.54 11.37
N MET A 179 -12.24 0.74 11.76
CA MET A 179 -11.41 1.37 12.79
C MET A 179 -12.25 1.72 14.02
N ASP A 180 -11.70 1.54 15.20
CA ASP A 180 -12.24 2.06 16.46
C ASP A 180 -11.17 2.87 17.19
N HIS A 181 -11.11 4.17 16.90
CA HIS A 181 -10.17 5.11 17.53
C HIS A 181 -10.77 5.77 18.79
N SER A 182 -11.77 5.14 19.41
CA SER A 182 -12.34 5.64 20.66
C SER A 182 -11.32 5.52 21.80
N PRO A 183 -11.38 6.40 22.81
CA PRO A 183 -10.55 6.29 24.01
C PRO A 183 -10.63 4.90 24.63
N GLY A 184 -9.48 4.32 25.00
CA GLY A 184 -9.40 2.99 25.57
C GLY A 184 -9.37 1.84 24.55
N GLN A 185 -9.33 2.13 23.23
CA GLN A 185 -9.23 1.13 22.16
C GLN A 185 -7.93 1.30 21.36
N GLY A 186 -7.42 0.19 20.81
CA GLY A 186 -6.27 0.15 19.90
C GLY A 186 -5.08 0.98 20.39
N GLN A 187 -4.59 1.87 19.54
CA GLN A 187 -3.46 2.76 19.88
C GLN A 187 -3.76 3.72 21.06
N TYR A 188 -5.03 3.98 21.38
CA TYR A 188 -5.46 4.85 22.49
C TYR A 188 -5.85 4.10 23.76
N ARG A 189 -5.42 2.82 23.88
CA ARG A 189 -5.72 1.98 25.05
C ARG A 189 -5.12 2.50 26.35
N ALA A 190 -3.92 3.08 26.30
CA ALA A 190 -3.26 3.59 27.48
C ALA A 190 -3.98 4.84 28.02
N PRO A 191 -4.26 4.93 29.34
CA PRO A 191 -4.88 6.11 29.92
C PRO A 191 -4.13 7.40 29.54
N GLY A 192 -4.87 8.41 29.11
CA GLY A 192 -4.32 9.71 28.71
C GLY A 192 -3.61 9.74 27.36
N SER A 193 -3.58 8.63 26.58
CA SER A 193 -2.97 8.62 25.25
C SER A 193 -3.81 9.41 24.25
N PHE A 194 -5.10 9.25 24.28
CA PHE A 194 -6.04 9.97 23.42
C PHE A 194 -6.03 11.47 23.72
N GLU A 195 -6.09 11.84 25.00
CA GLU A 195 -6.04 13.23 25.45
C GLU A 195 -4.78 13.92 24.93
N ARG A 196 -3.62 13.31 25.12
CA ARG A 196 -2.33 13.85 24.63
C ARG A 196 -2.32 14.03 23.11
N TYR A 197 -2.89 13.08 22.40
CA TYR A 197 -2.99 13.14 20.95
C TYR A 197 -3.86 14.31 20.48
N VAL A 198 -5.06 14.44 21.04
CA VAL A 198 -6.03 15.50 20.68
C VAL A 198 -5.47 16.89 21.04
N MET A 199 -4.94 17.06 22.25
CA MET A 199 -4.33 18.32 22.67
C MET A 199 -3.17 18.75 21.76
N LYS A 200 -2.30 17.81 21.40
CA LYS A 200 -1.16 18.05 20.55
C LYS A 200 -1.51 18.42 19.11
N ASN A 201 -2.51 17.74 18.53
CA ASN A 201 -2.83 17.86 17.11
C ASN A 201 -3.93 18.89 16.82
N GLN A 202 -4.85 19.13 17.74
CA GLN A 202 -5.95 20.07 17.55
C GLN A 202 -5.75 21.39 18.32
N GLY A 203 -4.79 21.43 19.25
CA GLY A 203 -4.51 22.65 20.02
C GLY A 203 -5.63 23.04 21.01
N VAL A 204 -6.46 22.07 21.39
CA VAL A 204 -7.58 22.26 22.31
C VAL A 204 -7.15 22.13 23.77
N ASP A 205 -7.90 22.72 24.69
CA ASP A 205 -7.66 22.63 26.12
C ASP A 205 -8.21 21.32 26.75
N VAL A 206 -7.90 21.12 28.04
CA VAL A 206 -8.30 19.89 28.78
C VAL A 206 -9.81 19.74 28.86
N ASN A 207 -10.58 20.84 28.97
CA ASN A 207 -12.05 20.77 29.11
C ASN A 207 -12.66 20.39 27.76
N GLU A 208 -12.20 21.00 26.68
CA GLU A 208 -12.62 20.66 25.31
C GLU A 208 -12.30 19.19 24.98
N VAL A 209 -11.15 18.68 25.41
CA VAL A 209 -10.78 17.25 25.26
C VAL A 209 -11.78 16.34 25.98
N GLN A 210 -12.20 16.69 27.20
CA GLN A 210 -13.20 15.90 27.96
C GLN A 210 -14.57 15.87 27.26
N GLU A 211 -14.99 16.97 26.65
CA GLU A 211 -16.22 17.02 25.85
C GLU A 211 -16.11 16.12 24.60
N ILE A 212 -14.97 16.15 23.89
CA ILE A 212 -14.70 15.29 22.75
C ILE A 212 -14.74 13.80 23.16
N ILE A 213 -14.12 13.46 24.29
CA ILE A 213 -14.15 12.09 24.82
C ILE A 213 -15.57 11.64 25.15
N ALA A 214 -16.34 12.47 25.83
CA ALA A 214 -17.72 12.15 26.21
C ALA A 214 -18.59 11.90 24.96
N ASP A 215 -18.48 12.75 23.93
CA ASP A 215 -19.23 12.61 22.68
C ASP A 215 -18.80 11.31 21.92
N LEU A 216 -17.51 11.01 21.87
CA LEU A 216 -17.03 9.79 21.23
C LEU A 216 -17.47 8.52 21.95
N MET A 217 -17.47 8.52 23.29
CA MET A 217 -17.94 7.38 24.08
C MET A 217 -19.46 7.19 23.94
N ASP A 218 -20.25 8.26 23.93
CA ASP A 218 -21.67 8.20 23.66
C ASP A 218 -22.01 7.63 22.29
N ARG A 219 -21.31 8.08 21.25
CA ARG A 219 -21.45 7.52 19.91
C ARG A 219 -21.04 6.04 19.85
N ARG A 220 -19.98 5.66 20.55
CA ARG A 220 -19.52 4.28 20.59
C ARG A 220 -20.56 3.35 21.22
N GLU A 221 -21.29 3.79 22.25
CA GLU A 221 -22.37 3.02 22.82
C GLU A 221 -23.55 2.82 21.86
N GLN A 222 -23.71 3.71 20.87
CA GLN A 222 -24.77 3.65 19.87
C GLN A 222 -24.40 2.82 18.62
N ILE A 223 -23.19 2.23 18.55
CA ILE A 223 -22.77 1.43 17.40
C ILE A 223 -23.71 0.23 17.22
N ASP A 224 -24.33 0.14 16.05
CA ASP A 224 -25.08 -1.04 15.64
C ASP A 224 -24.12 -2.10 15.04
N TRP A 225 -23.65 -2.98 15.90
CA TRP A 225 -22.78 -4.08 15.52
C TRP A 225 -23.43 -5.06 14.51
N GLY A 226 -24.77 -5.11 14.46
CA GLY A 226 -25.51 -5.89 13.48
C GLY A 226 -25.39 -5.30 12.08
N GLN A 227 -25.51 -3.97 11.94
CA GLN A 227 -25.30 -3.30 10.66
C GLN A 227 -23.86 -3.43 10.18
N LEU A 228 -22.86 -3.32 11.05
CA LEU A 228 -21.46 -3.54 10.67
C LEU A 228 -21.23 -4.97 10.13
N LYS A 229 -21.87 -5.99 10.73
CA LYS A 229 -21.83 -7.35 10.19
C LYS A 229 -22.48 -7.47 8.81
N GLN A 230 -23.56 -6.73 8.56
CA GLN A 230 -24.23 -6.69 7.25
C GLN A 230 -23.32 -6.03 6.20
N LEU A 231 -22.65 -4.92 6.52
CA LEU A 231 -21.68 -4.28 5.64
C LEU A 231 -20.50 -5.21 5.34
N ALA A 232 -19.95 -5.89 6.34
CA ALA A 232 -18.89 -6.87 6.17
C ALA A 232 -19.32 -8.05 5.28
N TYR A 233 -20.55 -8.55 5.46
CA TYR A 233 -21.12 -9.58 4.58
C TYR A 233 -21.24 -9.06 3.14
N LEU A 234 -21.75 -7.85 2.94
CA LEU A 234 -21.87 -7.24 1.61
C LEU A 234 -20.50 -7.04 0.95
N ALA A 235 -19.49 -6.56 1.67
CA ALA A 235 -18.13 -6.42 1.17
C ALA A 235 -17.61 -7.75 0.61
N ARG A 236 -17.74 -8.84 1.38
CA ARG A 236 -17.34 -10.19 0.96
C ARG A 236 -18.09 -10.68 -0.27
N GLN A 237 -19.42 -10.43 -0.35
CA GLN A 237 -20.23 -10.79 -1.53
C GLN A 237 -19.77 -10.05 -2.79
N GLN A 238 -19.21 -8.86 -2.63
CA GLN A 238 -18.68 -8.05 -3.73
C GLN A 238 -17.20 -8.36 -4.04
N GLY A 239 -16.56 -9.27 -3.31
CA GLY A 239 -15.13 -9.59 -3.44
C GLY A 239 -14.21 -8.49 -2.91
N ILE A 240 -14.72 -7.59 -2.05
CA ILE A 240 -13.94 -6.54 -1.42
C ILE A 240 -13.27 -7.12 -0.17
N ILE A 241 -11.95 -6.98 -0.07
CA ILE A 241 -11.18 -7.45 1.08
C ILE A 241 -11.47 -6.58 2.29
N ILE A 242 -11.52 -7.20 3.46
CA ILE A 242 -11.71 -6.51 4.74
C ILE A 242 -10.43 -6.59 5.56
N ALA A 243 -10.04 -5.46 6.15
CA ALA A 243 -8.97 -5.38 7.12
C ALA A 243 -9.50 -4.94 8.50
N SER A 244 -8.81 -5.35 9.55
CA SER A 244 -8.89 -4.74 10.87
C SER A 244 -7.75 -3.75 11.06
N HIS A 245 -7.89 -2.84 12.02
CA HIS A 245 -6.90 -1.79 12.27
C HIS A 245 -6.64 -1.66 13.77
N ASP A 246 -5.35 -1.60 14.16
CA ASP A 246 -4.91 -1.40 15.54
C ASP A 246 -5.44 -2.44 16.54
N ASP A 247 -5.65 -3.70 16.13
CA ASP A 247 -6.05 -4.76 17.06
C ASP A 247 -5.06 -4.86 18.24
N ASP A 248 -5.54 -4.75 19.48
CA ASP A 248 -4.71 -4.75 20.67
C ASP A 248 -4.89 -6.00 21.55
N THR A 249 -5.93 -6.80 21.29
CA THR A 249 -6.23 -8.05 21.99
C THR A 249 -6.58 -9.20 21.05
N THR A 250 -6.45 -10.43 21.53
CA THR A 250 -6.85 -11.64 20.79
C THR A 250 -8.36 -11.68 20.53
N GLU A 251 -9.17 -11.14 21.42
CA GLU A 251 -10.63 -11.05 21.32
C GLU A 251 -11.05 -10.08 20.21
N GLN A 252 -10.30 -9.00 20.01
CA GLN A 252 -10.52 -8.10 18.86
C GLN A 252 -10.18 -8.80 17.54
N VAL A 253 -9.08 -9.55 17.48
CA VAL A 253 -8.74 -10.36 16.30
C VAL A 253 -9.86 -11.35 15.98
N ASP A 254 -10.37 -12.10 16.97
CA ASP A 254 -11.49 -13.02 16.77
C ASP A 254 -12.75 -12.30 16.27
N THR A 255 -13.01 -11.11 16.80
CA THR A 255 -14.12 -10.26 16.37
C THR A 255 -13.94 -9.82 14.91
N SER A 256 -12.74 -9.39 14.52
CA SER A 256 -12.39 -8.98 13.16
C SER A 256 -12.52 -10.14 12.17
N ILE A 257 -12.04 -11.33 12.54
CA ILE A 257 -12.23 -12.57 11.76
C ILE A 257 -13.71 -12.90 11.59
N SER A 258 -14.51 -12.76 12.64
CA SER A 258 -15.95 -13.04 12.57
C SER A 258 -16.70 -12.12 11.59
N ARG A 259 -16.12 -10.94 11.30
CA ARG A 259 -16.57 -9.98 10.27
C ARG A 259 -15.96 -10.29 8.90
N GLY A 260 -15.03 -11.25 8.81
CA GLY A 260 -14.37 -11.67 7.58
C GLY A 260 -13.13 -10.86 7.23
N ALA A 261 -12.50 -10.21 8.20
CA ALA A 261 -11.22 -9.57 8.01
C ALA A 261 -10.15 -10.62 7.66
N ALA A 262 -9.43 -10.36 6.56
CA ALA A 262 -8.32 -11.18 6.07
C ALA A 262 -6.95 -10.56 6.37
N ILE A 263 -6.92 -9.26 6.64
CA ILE A 263 -5.70 -8.49 6.92
C ILE A 263 -5.84 -7.85 8.31
N SER A 264 -4.76 -7.92 9.12
CA SER A 264 -4.62 -7.17 10.37
C SER A 264 -3.59 -6.06 10.18
N GLU A 265 -4.05 -4.81 10.13
CA GLU A 265 -3.20 -3.64 9.97
C GLU A 265 -2.75 -3.13 11.32
N PHE A 266 -1.43 -3.01 11.50
CA PHE A 266 -0.78 -2.41 12.67
C PHE A 266 -1.20 -2.99 14.03
N PRO A 267 -1.19 -4.31 14.23
CA PRO A 267 -1.48 -4.87 15.55
C PRO A 267 -0.53 -4.23 16.59
N ILE A 268 -1.10 -3.86 17.74
CA ILE A 268 -0.42 -3.02 18.73
C ILE A 268 0.73 -3.75 19.45
N ASN A 269 0.66 -5.06 19.56
CA ASN A 269 1.65 -5.86 20.29
C ASN A 269 1.93 -7.22 19.63
N MET A 270 3.05 -7.82 20.00
CA MET A 270 3.52 -9.09 19.44
C MET A 270 2.52 -10.24 19.65
N LYS A 271 1.86 -10.30 20.80
CA LYS A 271 0.88 -11.36 21.10
C LYS A 271 -0.27 -11.32 20.10
N THR A 272 -0.78 -10.13 19.83
CA THR A 272 -1.88 -9.91 18.88
C THR A 272 -1.45 -10.21 17.44
N ALA A 273 -0.26 -9.77 17.04
CA ALA A 273 0.29 -10.03 15.71
C ALA A 273 0.46 -11.56 15.45
N LYS A 274 1.07 -12.27 16.39
CA LYS A 274 1.21 -13.73 16.29
C LYS A 274 -0.14 -14.44 16.23
N TYR A 275 -1.08 -14.03 17.07
CA TYR A 275 -2.41 -14.62 17.09
C TYR A 275 -3.16 -14.40 15.77
N ALA A 276 -3.08 -13.20 15.20
CA ALA A 276 -3.67 -12.91 13.88
C ALA A 276 -3.07 -13.82 12.79
N THR A 277 -1.74 -13.96 12.76
CA THR A 277 -1.04 -14.87 11.83
C THR A 277 -1.44 -16.34 12.05
N GLU A 278 -1.49 -16.82 13.27
CA GLU A 278 -1.92 -18.18 13.63
C GLU A 278 -3.37 -18.47 13.17
N LYS A 279 -4.21 -17.44 13.14
CA LYS A 279 -5.59 -17.52 12.65
C LYS A 279 -5.73 -17.39 11.14
N GLY A 280 -4.62 -17.22 10.41
CA GLY A 280 -4.58 -17.15 8.96
C GLY A 280 -4.80 -15.73 8.38
N MET A 281 -4.78 -14.68 9.21
CA MET A 281 -4.75 -13.31 8.72
C MET A 281 -3.36 -12.94 8.22
N GLN A 282 -3.29 -12.06 7.21
CA GLN A 282 -2.04 -11.43 6.80
C GLN A 282 -1.82 -10.18 7.66
N VAL A 283 -0.69 -10.09 8.33
CA VAL A 283 -0.35 -8.95 9.18
C VAL A 283 0.45 -7.93 8.40
N CYS A 284 -0.03 -6.67 8.39
CA CYS A 284 0.59 -5.54 7.72
C CYS A 284 1.23 -4.58 8.73
N VAL A 285 2.47 -4.17 8.46
CA VAL A 285 3.24 -3.23 9.28
C VAL A 285 3.82 -2.09 8.44
N GLY A 286 4.12 -0.95 9.08
CA GLY A 286 4.57 0.25 8.40
C GLY A 286 6.08 0.28 8.12
N ALA A 287 6.47 0.59 6.88
CA ALA A 287 7.86 0.83 6.47
C ALA A 287 8.57 1.92 7.30
N PRO A 288 7.92 3.04 7.68
CA PRO A 288 8.54 4.05 8.54
C PRO A 288 9.01 3.51 9.88
N ASN A 289 8.28 2.55 10.47
CA ASN A 289 8.66 1.88 11.72
C ASN A 289 9.96 1.09 11.54
N ILE A 290 10.14 0.40 10.40
CA ILE A 290 11.35 -0.36 10.08
C ILE A 290 12.54 0.59 9.88
N VAL A 291 12.38 1.62 9.04
CA VAL A 291 13.46 2.56 8.69
C VAL A 291 13.94 3.33 9.91
N ARG A 292 13.02 3.79 10.77
CA ARG A 292 13.32 4.54 12.00
C ARG A 292 13.81 3.65 13.15
N GLY A 293 13.63 2.34 13.06
CA GLY A 293 14.01 1.36 14.08
C GLY A 293 13.02 1.25 15.24
N GLY A 294 11.80 1.71 15.09
CA GLY A 294 10.74 1.56 16.09
C GLY A 294 9.51 2.43 15.88
N SER A 295 8.45 2.14 16.62
CA SER A 295 7.23 2.93 16.66
C SER A 295 7.43 4.25 17.43
N HIS A 296 6.67 5.29 17.04
CA HIS A 296 6.69 6.57 17.75
C HIS A 296 5.94 6.53 19.10
N ASP A 297 5.04 5.58 19.31
CA ASP A 297 4.23 5.45 20.53
C ASP A 297 4.57 4.21 21.38
N LYS A 298 5.76 3.61 21.15
CA LYS A 298 6.22 2.38 21.82
C LYS A 298 5.33 1.15 21.59
N ASN A 299 4.54 1.16 20.51
CA ASN A 299 3.80 0.00 20.02
C ASN A 299 4.75 -1.03 19.39
N LEU A 300 4.21 -2.07 18.79
CA LEU A 300 4.96 -3.14 18.16
C LEU A 300 6.05 -2.60 17.23
N ARG A 301 7.28 -3.08 17.42
CA ARG A 301 8.37 -2.82 16.49
C ARG A 301 8.22 -3.73 15.28
N ALA A 302 8.10 -3.14 14.09
CA ALA A 302 7.82 -3.89 12.86
C ALA A 302 8.90 -4.93 12.53
N ALA A 303 10.20 -4.58 12.71
CA ALA A 303 11.30 -5.51 12.48
C ALA A 303 11.22 -6.75 13.41
N ASP A 304 10.80 -6.59 14.66
CA ASP A 304 10.64 -7.71 15.59
C ASP A 304 9.48 -8.61 15.15
N ALA A 305 8.35 -8.04 14.71
CA ALA A 305 7.21 -8.80 14.18
C ALA A 305 7.60 -9.61 12.94
N ILE A 306 8.40 -9.04 12.05
CA ILE A 306 8.89 -9.70 10.84
C ILE A 306 9.84 -10.84 11.19
N SER A 307 10.83 -10.59 12.05
CA SER A 307 11.82 -11.61 12.46
C SER A 307 11.16 -12.81 13.15
N GLU A 308 10.04 -12.57 13.85
CA GLU A 308 9.24 -13.61 14.50
C GLU A 308 8.13 -14.20 13.60
N GLN A 309 8.16 -13.87 12.31
CA GLN A 309 7.19 -14.31 11.28
C GLN A 309 5.73 -13.93 11.62
N ALA A 310 5.54 -12.93 12.45
CA ALA A 310 4.24 -12.40 12.86
C ALA A 310 3.75 -11.25 11.97
N ALA A 311 4.51 -10.87 10.93
CA ALA A 311 4.10 -9.89 9.92
C ALA A 311 4.61 -10.30 8.54
N GLN A 312 3.77 -10.21 7.53
CA GLN A 312 4.03 -10.67 6.17
C GLN A 312 3.99 -9.56 5.13
N ILE A 313 3.37 -8.41 5.44
CA ILE A 313 3.16 -7.30 4.50
C ILE A 313 3.76 -6.02 5.09
N ILE A 314 4.39 -5.24 4.23
CA ILE A 314 4.88 -3.90 4.53
C ILE A 314 4.11 -2.89 3.67
N CYS A 315 3.56 -1.87 4.30
CA CYS A 315 2.93 -0.71 3.65
C CYS A 315 3.70 0.57 3.95
N SER A 316 3.38 1.64 3.24
CA SER A 316 4.06 2.92 3.46
C SER A 316 3.48 3.76 4.61
N ASP A 317 2.27 3.45 5.05
CA ASP A 317 1.55 4.20 6.08
C ASP A 317 1.35 5.68 5.64
N TYR A 318 2.24 6.57 6.05
CA TYR A 318 2.24 8.00 5.68
C TYR A 318 3.47 8.43 4.87
N HIS A 319 4.40 7.52 4.54
CA HIS A 319 5.70 7.87 3.96
C HIS A 319 6.13 6.90 2.84
N PRO A 320 5.60 7.04 1.62
CA PRO A 320 5.83 6.11 0.50
C PRO A 320 7.31 5.85 0.18
N SER A 321 8.17 6.86 0.28
CA SER A 321 9.61 6.71 0.01
C SER A 321 10.35 5.77 0.97
N SER A 322 9.74 5.38 2.09
CA SER A 322 10.35 4.46 3.06
C SER A 322 10.25 2.98 2.65
N MET A 323 9.37 2.60 1.71
CA MET A 323 9.14 1.19 1.37
C MET A 323 10.39 0.51 0.83
N LEU A 324 11.02 1.09 -0.20
CA LEU A 324 12.24 0.52 -0.79
C LEU A 324 13.37 0.44 0.24
N ALA A 325 13.57 1.49 1.02
CA ALA A 325 14.59 1.51 2.07
C ALA A 325 14.35 0.45 3.16
N ALA A 326 13.08 0.20 3.52
CA ALA A 326 12.71 -0.85 4.47
C ALA A 326 13.07 -2.25 3.95
N VAL A 327 12.80 -2.54 2.67
CA VAL A 327 13.14 -3.83 2.02
C VAL A 327 14.64 -4.12 2.12
N PHE A 328 15.47 -3.19 1.68
CA PHE A 328 16.92 -3.38 1.69
C PHE A 328 17.47 -3.45 3.12
N LYS A 329 16.98 -2.60 4.02
CA LYS A 329 17.36 -2.65 5.44
C LYS A 329 17.06 -4.01 6.10
N LEU A 330 15.91 -4.61 5.83
CA LEU A 330 15.56 -5.94 6.36
C LEU A 330 16.48 -7.05 5.85
N ALA A 331 16.86 -6.99 4.57
CA ALA A 331 17.79 -7.93 3.98
C ALA A 331 19.22 -7.74 4.52
N ASP A 332 19.71 -6.50 4.59
CA ASP A 332 21.06 -6.17 5.07
C ASP A 332 21.24 -6.51 6.56
N GLU A 333 20.22 -6.25 7.40
CA GLU A 333 20.22 -6.57 8.83
C GLU A 333 19.88 -8.05 9.11
N GLN A 334 19.67 -8.86 8.05
CA GLN A 334 19.29 -10.27 8.16
C GLN A 334 18.02 -10.52 9.03
N THR A 335 17.11 -9.55 9.02
CA THR A 335 15.80 -9.68 9.68
C THR A 335 14.92 -10.71 8.97
N VAL A 336 15.14 -10.89 7.67
CA VAL A 336 14.58 -11.94 6.81
C VAL A 336 15.71 -12.79 6.22
N ASN A 337 15.38 -13.94 5.62
CA ASN A 337 16.39 -14.89 5.12
C ASN A 337 17.25 -14.31 4.00
N ASP A 338 16.65 -13.56 3.08
CA ASP A 338 17.30 -13.05 1.86
C ASP A 338 16.54 -11.85 1.26
N LEU A 339 17.10 -11.24 0.23
CA LEU A 339 16.47 -10.12 -0.47
C LEU A 339 15.14 -10.51 -1.15
N PRO A 340 14.98 -11.67 -1.82
CA PRO A 340 13.70 -12.12 -2.33
C PRO A 340 12.60 -12.17 -1.24
N ALA A 341 12.93 -12.65 -0.04
CA ALA A 341 11.98 -12.68 1.07
C ALA A 341 11.51 -11.27 1.49
N ALA A 342 12.43 -10.30 1.55
CA ALA A 342 12.10 -8.90 1.83
C ALA A 342 11.23 -8.29 0.70
N VAL A 343 11.57 -8.54 -0.55
CA VAL A 343 10.84 -8.03 -1.72
C VAL A 343 9.41 -8.57 -1.74
N ARG A 344 9.19 -9.85 -1.44
CA ARG A 344 7.83 -10.42 -1.38
C ARG A 344 6.92 -9.66 -0.42
N MET A 345 7.43 -9.08 0.65
CA MET A 345 6.63 -8.35 1.64
C MET A 345 6.00 -7.06 1.11
N VAL A 346 6.52 -6.52 0.02
CA VAL A 346 6.01 -5.31 -0.66
C VAL A 346 5.46 -5.60 -2.06
N THR A 347 5.46 -6.85 -2.50
CA THR A 347 5.06 -7.25 -3.86
C THR A 347 4.08 -8.42 -3.85
N LEU A 348 4.56 -9.66 -3.74
CA LEU A 348 3.72 -10.87 -3.83
C LEU A 348 2.78 -11.02 -2.64
N ASN A 349 3.25 -10.78 -1.40
CA ASN A 349 2.41 -10.98 -0.23
C ASN A 349 1.20 -10.01 -0.21
N PRO A 350 1.34 -8.69 -0.45
CA PRO A 350 0.17 -7.82 -0.60
C PRO A 350 -0.68 -8.20 -1.81
N ALA A 351 -0.10 -8.69 -2.93
CA ALA A 351 -0.88 -9.18 -4.06
C ALA A 351 -1.78 -10.36 -3.68
N ILE A 352 -1.24 -11.34 -2.94
CA ILE A 352 -2.00 -12.49 -2.42
C ILE A 352 -3.11 -12.01 -1.47
N ALA A 353 -2.79 -11.12 -0.53
CA ALA A 353 -3.77 -10.60 0.42
C ALA A 353 -4.93 -9.88 -0.28
N MET A 354 -4.65 -9.20 -1.39
CA MET A 354 -5.63 -8.48 -2.21
C MET A 354 -6.22 -9.34 -3.33
N GLN A 355 -5.82 -10.63 -3.45
CA GLN A 355 -6.29 -11.59 -4.47
C GLN A 355 -6.02 -11.14 -5.91
N VAL A 356 -4.91 -10.44 -6.14
CA VAL A 356 -4.45 -9.96 -7.47
C VAL A 356 -3.11 -10.58 -7.88
N ASP A 357 -2.66 -11.59 -7.16
CA ASP A 357 -1.37 -12.28 -7.40
C ASP A 357 -1.33 -13.05 -8.73
N HIS A 358 -2.49 -13.34 -9.32
CA HIS A 358 -2.58 -13.89 -10.67
C HIS A 358 -2.26 -12.87 -11.78
N GLU A 359 -2.30 -11.58 -11.47
CA GLU A 359 -2.05 -10.48 -12.41
C GLU A 359 -0.70 -9.78 -12.18
N ILE A 360 -0.32 -9.55 -10.91
CA ILE A 360 0.83 -8.71 -10.51
C ILE A 360 1.56 -9.31 -9.29
N GLY A 361 2.63 -8.65 -8.85
CA GLY A 361 3.32 -8.95 -7.58
C GLY A 361 4.51 -9.91 -7.70
N SER A 362 4.75 -10.54 -8.86
CA SER A 362 5.99 -11.30 -9.13
C SER A 362 6.38 -11.23 -10.60
N ILE A 363 7.66 -11.47 -10.90
CA ILE A 363 8.16 -11.61 -12.26
C ILE A 363 7.88 -13.04 -12.71
N ALA A 364 6.78 -13.24 -13.45
CA ALA A 364 6.39 -14.55 -13.94
C ALA A 364 5.63 -14.42 -15.27
N PRO A 365 5.77 -15.40 -16.19
CA PRO A 365 5.00 -15.41 -17.44
C PRO A 365 3.50 -15.32 -17.19
N GLY A 366 2.80 -14.53 -18.02
CA GLY A 366 1.37 -14.30 -17.94
C GLY A 366 0.95 -13.15 -17.01
N LYS A 367 1.84 -12.60 -16.19
CA LYS A 367 1.55 -11.44 -15.35
C LYS A 367 1.87 -10.13 -16.06
N TYR A 368 1.20 -9.06 -15.66
CA TYR A 368 1.52 -7.73 -16.16
C TYR A 368 2.98 -7.36 -15.82
N ALA A 369 3.64 -6.71 -16.76
CA ALA A 369 5.01 -6.24 -16.60
C ALA A 369 5.04 -4.95 -15.76
N ASP A 370 4.73 -5.10 -14.48
CA ASP A 370 4.92 -4.09 -13.45
C ASP A 370 6.25 -4.33 -12.78
N LEU A 371 7.26 -3.56 -13.17
CA LEU A 371 8.65 -3.79 -12.83
C LEU A 371 9.32 -2.50 -12.36
N ILE A 372 10.29 -2.63 -11.48
CA ILE A 372 11.18 -1.53 -11.10
C ILE A 372 12.63 -1.95 -11.24
N VAL A 373 13.44 -1.02 -11.73
CA VAL A 373 14.89 -1.16 -11.82
C VAL A 373 15.51 -0.38 -10.67
N VAL A 374 16.28 -1.08 -9.84
CA VAL A 374 16.88 -0.52 -8.63
C VAL A 374 18.39 -0.40 -8.80
N ASP A 375 18.87 0.82 -8.63
CA ASP A 375 20.29 1.14 -8.50
C ASP A 375 20.66 1.38 -7.03
N GLN A 376 21.93 1.43 -6.72
CA GLN A 376 22.44 1.73 -5.39
C GLN A 376 23.54 2.79 -5.46
N TYR A 377 23.41 3.80 -4.63
CA TYR A 377 24.45 4.80 -4.43
C TYR A 377 24.87 4.82 -2.96
N GLU A 378 26.12 4.50 -2.69
CA GLU A 378 26.66 4.40 -1.31
C GLU A 378 25.83 3.48 -0.39
N GLY A 379 25.29 2.38 -0.95
CA GLY A 379 24.43 1.44 -0.23
C GLY A 379 22.96 1.89 -0.07
N ILE A 380 22.60 3.08 -0.57
CA ILE A 380 21.23 3.58 -0.52
C ILE A 380 20.52 3.15 -1.82
N PRO A 381 19.44 2.35 -1.75
CA PRO A 381 18.70 1.95 -2.93
C PRO A 381 17.87 3.12 -3.47
N TRP A 382 17.82 3.25 -4.79
CA TRP A 382 16.96 4.21 -5.47
C TRP A 382 16.43 3.66 -6.79
N ILE A 383 15.28 4.15 -7.22
CA ILE A 383 14.63 3.70 -8.44
C ILE A 383 15.23 4.43 -9.64
N SER A 384 15.79 3.70 -10.60
CA SER A 384 16.23 4.25 -11.89
C SER A 384 15.13 4.22 -12.94
N THR A 385 14.27 3.17 -12.93
CA THR A 385 13.19 3.02 -13.91
C THR A 385 12.00 2.33 -13.25
N THR A 386 10.79 2.78 -13.56
CA THR A 386 9.54 2.11 -13.20
C THR A 386 8.72 1.86 -14.45
N ILE A 387 8.26 0.62 -14.59
CA ILE A 387 7.48 0.12 -15.70
C ILE A 387 6.13 -0.34 -15.15
N VAL A 388 5.04 0.07 -15.78
CA VAL A 388 3.67 -0.36 -15.47
C VAL A 388 3.00 -0.83 -16.76
N ASP A 389 2.44 -2.02 -16.75
CA ASP A 389 1.87 -2.65 -17.96
C ASP A 389 2.84 -2.63 -19.16
N GLY A 390 4.15 -2.88 -18.91
CA GLY A 390 5.18 -2.84 -19.94
C GLY A 390 5.54 -1.44 -20.46
N THR A 391 4.97 -0.37 -19.89
CA THR A 391 5.25 1.02 -20.28
C THR A 391 6.14 1.70 -19.25
N ILE A 392 7.21 2.36 -19.68
CA ILE A 392 8.04 3.18 -18.78
C ILE A 392 7.23 4.39 -18.33
N VAL A 393 6.91 4.46 -17.04
CA VAL A 393 6.19 5.59 -16.41
C VAL A 393 7.13 6.53 -15.65
N TYR A 394 8.34 6.07 -15.33
CA TYR A 394 9.39 6.87 -14.73
C TYR A 394 10.77 6.36 -15.16
N SER A 395 11.68 7.29 -15.46
CA SER A 395 13.08 7.01 -15.70
C SER A 395 13.94 8.18 -15.25
N ALA A 396 15.01 7.90 -14.51
CA ALA A 396 15.97 8.90 -14.07
C ALA A 396 17.39 8.36 -14.15
N ALA A 397 18.30 9.23 -14.55
CA ALA A 397 19.73 8.98 -14.51
C ALA A 397 20.44 10.13 -13.80
N PRO A 398 21.43 9.83 -12.94
CA PRO A 398 22.24 10.88 -12.32
C PRO A 398 23.00 11.65 -13.40
N ARG A 399 23.04 12.97 -13.27
CA ARG A 399 23.88 13.79 -14.13
C ARG A 399 25.35 13.45 -13.89
N LYS A 400 26.07 13.07 -14.97
CA LYS A 400 27.53 12.95 -14.90
C LYS A 400 28.13 14.30 -14.49
N VAL A 401 28.72 14.37 -13.31
CA VAL A 401 29.45 15.57 -12.88
C VAL A 401 30.78 15.57 -13.61
N TRP A 402 30.97 16.57 -14.46
CA TRP A 402 32.28 16.80 -15.10
C TRP A 402 33.21 17.37 -14.03
N ASN A 403 34.17 16.59 -13.57
CA ASN A 403 35.31 17.14 -12.86
C ASN A 403 36.28 17.69 -13.91
N PRO A 404 36.53 19.01 -13.95
CA PRO A 404 37.45 19.63 -14.89
C PRO A 404 38.90 19.17 -14.64
#